data_b4eabfd6ceace6149438306565cd16b1
#
_entry.id   b4eabfd6ceace6149438306565cd16b1
#
_cell.length_a   1.000
_cell.length_b   1.000
_cell.length_c   1.000
_cell.angle_alpha   90.00
_cell.angle_beta   90.00
_cell.angle_gamma   90.00
#
_symmetry.space_group_name_H-M   'P 1'
#
loop_
_entity.id
_entity.type
_entity.pdbx_description
1 polymer ?
#
loop_
_entity_poly.entity_id
_entity_poly.type
_entity_poly.pdbx_seq_one_letter_code
_entity_poly.pdbx_strand_id
1 'polypeptide(L)'
;MRALTLTSPEQIKNKKLRTALLSITVAIALIIIKLVFGVITNSVSILASAVDSFLDLSASSVNYFSIRKSEKPADHDHRFGHGKAEGLAGLFQCFVIGVSSIYLIYLSVWRLLNGGNLQALDLGIIVIVFSIIVSLLLARYIRRIAKETESIVLNADSLHYQFDVYTNIGIVIALTIIKFTDLNLIDPIISIVIAVLIIWSAKDIVMQSLNILMDKELPEEVVAEIEEIITNHNPEVRSFHKLRTRNAGSVKFIEFHVVMNYKLTFVKSHELAEDIIKEIEAVIPNSEVTVHVDPDKHPDYS
;
A
#
# COMPACT_ATOMS: atom_id res chain seq x y z
N MET A 1 24.53 8.70 5.26
CA MET A 1 23.87 8.82 6.56
C MET A 1 22.83 9.93 6.48
N ARG A 2 21.58 9.62 6.15
CA ARG A 2 20.44 10.57 6.32
C ARG A 2 19.87 10.27 7.69
N ALA A 3 19.95 11.22 8.61
CA ALA A 3 19.22 11.17 9.87
C ALA A 3 17.75 10.94 9.56
N LEU A 4 17.26 9.73 9.77
CA LEU A 4 15.84 9.41 9.84
C LEU A 4 15.34 10.19 11.06
N THR A 5 14.73 11.34 10.84
CA THR A 5 13.92 11.99 11.88
C THR A 5 12.89 10.97 12.31
N LEU A 6 13.05 10.47 13.54
CA LEU A 6 12.11 9.55 14.18
C LEU A 6 10.74 10.22 14.20
N THR A 7 9.93 9.91 13.20
CA THR A 7 8.55 10.37 13.13
C THR A 7 7.77 9.56 14.14
N SER A 8 7.13 10.19 15.12
CA SER A 8 6.36 9.45 16.14
C SER A 8 5.24 8.63 15.48
N PRO A 9 4.82 7.48 16.06
CA PRO A 9 3.72 6.66 15.54
C PRO A 9 2.45 7.49 15.28
N GLU A 10 2.15 8.46 16.12
CA GLU A 10 1.02 9.35 15.94
C GLU A 10 1.18 10.28 14.72
N GLN A 11 2.38 10.72 14.42
CA GLN A 11 2.65 11.52 13.21
C GLN A 11 2.49 10.68 11.95
N ILE A 12 2.91 9.41 11.96
CA ILE A 12 2.73 8.47 10.85
C ILE A 12 1.25 8.25 10.58
N LYS A 13 0.48 7.91 11.62
CA LYS A 13 -0.97 7.76 11.56
C LYS A 13 -1.66 9.00 10.99
N ASN A 14 -1.33 10.19 11.51
CA ASN A 14 -1.92 11.44 11.05
C ASN A 14 -1.58 11.75 9.59
N LYS A 15 -0.36 11.41 9.11
CA LYS A 15 0.02 11.53 7.70
C LYS A 15 -0.82 10.61 6.82
N LYS A 16 -0.97 9.32 7.18
CA LYS A 16 -1.79 8.36 6.43
C LYS A 16 -3.24 8.85 6.31
N LEU A 17 -3.87 9.21 7.43
CA LEU A 17 -5.26 9.66 7.45
C LEU A 17 -5.49 10.95 6.65
N ARG A 18 -4.59 11.94 6.77
CA ARG A 18 -4.68 13.18 5.99
C ARG A 18 -4.53 12.92 4.50
N THR A 19 -3.66 12.00 4.12
CA THR A 19 -3.46 11.63 2.71
C THR A 19 -4.70 10.95 2.15
N ALA A 20 -5.29 10.00 2.87
CA ALA A 20 -6.53 9.35 2.46
C ALA A 20 -7.72 10.33 2.39
N LEU A 21 -7.82 11.29 3.32
CA LEU A 21 -8.82 12.37 3.23
C LEU A 21 -8.60 13.29 2.03
N LEU A 22 -7.35 13.57 1.68
CA LEU A 22 -7.02 14.35 0.49
C LEU A 22 -7.49 13.60 -0.77
N SER A 23 -7.27 12.28 -0.87
CA SER A 23 -7.77 11.47 -1.99
C SER A 23 -9.28 11.59 -2.13
N ILE A 24 -10.03 11.44 -1.04
CA ILE A 24 -11.50 11.61 -1.02
C ILE A 24 -11.89 13.01 -1.49
N THR A 25 -11.24 14.05 -0.96
CA THR A 25 -11.55 15.45 -1.30
C THR A 25 -11.34 15.72 -2.79
N VAL A 26 -10.23 15.22 -3.35
CA VAL A 26 -9.93 15.38 -4.77
C VAL A 26 -10.91 14.57 -5.63
N ALA A 27 -11.26 13.35 -5.24
CA ALA A 27 -12.27 12.55 -5.94
C ALA A 27 -13.62 13.29 -6.00
N ILE A 28 -14.10 13.83 -4.89
CA ILE A 28 -15.33 14.63 -4.83
C ILE A 28 -15.23 15.86 -5.76
N ALA A 29 -14.11 16.57 -5.73
CA ALA A 29 -13.90 17.74 -6.60
C ALA A 29 -13.95 17.35 -8.10
N LEU A 30 -13.30 16.24 -8.48
CA LEU A 30 -13.32 15.73 -9.84
C LEU A 30 -14.73 15.32 -10.28
N ILE A 31 -15.50 14.65 -9.40
CA ILE A 31 -16.90 14.29 -9.67
C ILE A 31 -17.72 15.57 -9.96
N ILE A 32 -17.64 16.57 -9.09
CA ILE A 32 -18.39 17.81 -9.24
C ILE A 32 -18.05 18.51 -10.55
N ILE A 33 -16.76 18.64 -10.85
CA ILE A 33 -16.29 19.26 -12.11
C ILE A 33 -16.84 18.49 -13.31
N LYS A 34 -16.68 17.17 -13.33
CA LYS A 34 -17.15 16.33 -14.44
C LYS A 34 -18.66 16.39 -14.61
N LEU A 35 -19.43 16.38 -13.51
CA LEU A 35 -20.90 16.52 -13.55
C LEU A 35 -21.31 17.88 -14.12
N VAL A 36 -20.74 18.97 -13.61
CA VAL A 36 -21.06 20.33 -14.07
C VAL A 36 -20.75 20.47 -15.56
N PHE A 37 -19.56 20.10 -15.99
CA PHE A 37 -19.19 20.19 -17.41
C PHE A 37 -19.98 19.21 -18.27
N GLY A 38 -20.26 18.00 -17.78
CA GLY A 38 -21.07 17.00 -18.49
C GLY A 38 -22.50 17.51 -18.78
N VAL A 39 -23.13 18.17 -17.80
CA VAL A 39 -24.46 18.76 -17.95
C VAL A 39 -24.43 19.98 -18.87
N ILE A 40 -23.49 20.92 -18.67
CA ILE A 40 -23.38 22.14 -19.49
C ILE A 40 -23.12 21.82 -20.96
N THR A 41 -22.28 20.83 -21.24
CA THR A 41 -21.90 20.42 -22.61
C THR A 41 -22.85 19.36 -23.20
N ASN A 42 -23.80 18.87 -22.41
CA ASN A 42 -24.67 17.74 -22.75
C ASN A 42 -23.87 16.52 -23.29
N SER A 43 -22.67 16.29 -22.71
CA SER A 43 -21.74 15.24 -23.14
C SER A 43 -21.93 13.98 -22.31
N VAL A 44 -22.44 12.93 -22.94
CA VAL A 44 -22.60 11.61 -22.32
C VAL A 44 -21.25 11.02 -21.90
N SER A 45 -20.17 11.28 -22.66
CA SER A 45 -18.83 10.81 -22.32
C SER A 45 -18.28 11.42 -21.03
N ILE A 46 -18.50 12.73 -20.82
CA ILE A 46 -18.08 13.39 -19.57
C ILE A 46 -18.93 12.89 -18.40
N LEU A 47 -20.23 12.69 -18.59
CA LEU A 47 -21.11 12.12 -17.56
C LEU A 47 -20.71 10.68 -17.21
N ALA A 48 -20.36 9.85 -18.20
CA ALA A 48 -19.83 8.50 -17.94
C ALA A 48 -18.53 8.56 -17.11
N SER A 49 -17.61 9.47 -17.46
CA SER A 49 -16.39 9.68 -16.67
C SER A 49 -16.65 10.20 -15.25
N ALA A 50 -17.77 10.85 -14.99
CA ALA A 50 -18.19 11.22 -13.63
C ALA A 50 -18.61 10.00 -12.82
N VAL A 51 -19.25 9.00 -13.46
CA VAL A 51 -19.61 7.72 -12.81
C VAL A 51 -18.32 6.96 -12.42
N ASP A 52 -17.31 6.91 -13.30
CA ASP A 52 -16.02 6.30 -12.97
C ASP A 52 -15.40 6.98 -11.72
N SER A 53 -15.40 8.32 -11.69
CA SER A 53 -14.90 9.05 -10.52
C SER A 53 -15.73 8.81 -9.23
N PHE A 54 -16.98 8.38 -9.34
CA PHE A 54 -17.76 7.94 -8.17
C PHE A 54 -17.27 6.57 -7.64
N LEU A 55 -16.86 5.67 -8.52
CA LEU A 55 -16.22 4.42 -8.11
C LEU A 55 -14.88 4.69 -7.42
N ASP A 56 -14.09 5.64 -7.92
CA ASP A 56 -12.83 6.08 -7.31
C ASP A 56 -13.05 6.63 -5.90
N LEU A 57 -14.10 7.44 -5.71
CA LEU A 57 -14.49 7.94 -4.39
C LEU A 57 -14.83 6.80 -3.43
N SER A 58 -15.55 5.79 -3.92
CA SER A 58 -15.91 4.61 -3.12
C SER A 58 -14.67 3.84 -2.68
N ALA A 59 -13.71 3.63 -3.58
CA ALA A 59 -12.44 2.96 -3.30
C ALA A 59 -11.59 3.76 -2.29
N SER A 60 -11.43 5.07 -2.50
CA SER A 60 -10.69 5.95 -1.55
C SER A 60 -11.38 6.01 -0.18
N SER A 61 -12.70 5.89 -0.13
CA SER A 61 -13.44 5.82 1.14
C SER A 61 -13.12 4.52 1.89
N VAL A 62 -13.12 3.38 1.21
CA VAL A 62 -12.70 2.08 1.80
C VAL A 62 -11.27 2.18 2.33
N ASN A 63 -10.35 2.79 1.57
CA ASN A 63 -8.97 2.99 1.99
C ASN A 63 -8.88 3.84 3.28
N TYR A 64 -9.62 4.94 3.35
CA TYR A 64 -9.66 5.78 4.55
C TYR A 64 -10.15 5.01 5.79
N PHE A 65 -11.28 4.30 5.67
CA PHE A 65 -11.82 3.52 6.79
C PHE A 65 -10.88 2.38 7.20
N SER A 66 -10.22 1.75 6.24
CA SER A 66 -9.24 0.70 6.51
C SER A 66 -8.01 1.22 7.26
N ILE A 67 -7.43 2.35 6.83
CA ILE A 67 -6.34 3.00 7.54
C ILE A 67 -6.79 3.40 8.96
N ARG A 68 -7.97 4.00 9.09
CA ARG A 68 -8.53 4.35 10.40
C ARG A 68 -8.73 3.13 11.30
N LYS A 69 -9.09 1.97 10.74
CA LYS A 69 -9.24 0.73 11.48
C LYS A 69 -7.89 0.12 11.84
N SER A 70 -6.93 0.09 10.91
CA SER A 70 -5.61 -0.51 11.11
C SER A 70 -4.79 0.21 12.20
N GLU A 71 -4.98 1.51 12.32
CA GLU A 71 -4.31 2.35 13.31
C GLU A 71 -4.99 2.33 14.70
N LYS A 72 -6.02 1.50 14.90
CA LYS A 72 -6.57 1.24 16.22
C LYS A 72 -5.60 0.36 17.02
N PRO A 73 -5.29 0.75 18.28
CA PRO A 73 -4.49 -0.11 19.16
C PRO A 73 -5.20 -1.44 19.44
N ALA A 74 -4.46 -2.36 20.03
CA ALA A 74 -5.01 -3.62 20.53
C ALA A 74 -6.22 -3.37 21.44
N ASP A 75 -7.27 -4.19 21.28
CA ASP A 75 -8.48 -4.17 22.08
C ASP A 75 -8.78 -5.58 22.62
N HIS A 76 -9.92 -5.75 23.30
CA HIS A 76 -10.27 -7.03 23.92
C HIS A 76 -10.36 -8.18 22.91
N ASP A 77 -10.89 -7.91 21.70
CA ASP A 77 -11.13 -8.93 20.68
C ASP A 77 -9.92 -9.11 19.75
N HIS A 78 -9.09 -8.07 19.58
CA HIS A 78 -7.93 -8.06 18.69
C HIS A 78 -6.67 -7.66 19.48
N ARG A 79 -6.12 -8.61 20.23
CA ARG A 79 -4.97 -8.41 21.14
C ARG A 79 -3.67 -8.01 20.42
N PHE A 80 -3.50 -8.35 19.17
CA PHE A 80 -2.38 -7.94 18.31
C PHE A 80 -2.68 -6.69 17.47
N GLY A 81 -3.73 -5.92 17.84
CA GLY A 81 -4.15 -4.75 17.09
C GLY A 81 -4.89 -5.06 15.79
N HIS A 82 -5.08 -4.04 14.97
CA HIS A 82 -5.88 -4.11 13.75
C HIS A 82 -5.05 -3.92 12.47
N GLY A 83 -3.72 -3.93 12.58
CA GLY A 83 -2.80 -3.58 11.49
C GLY A 83 -3.02 -4.37 10.18
N LYS A 84 -3.45 -5.63 10.26
CA LYS A 84 -3.76 -6.46 9.09
C LYS A 84 -4.92 -5.92 8.21
N ALA A 85 -5.72 -4.97 8.71
CA ALA A 85 -6.75 -4.30 7.92
C ALA A 85 -6.16 -3.57 6.69
N GLU A 86 -4.90 -3.10 6.76
CA GLU A 86 -4.22 -2.52 5.59
C GLU A 86 -3.99 -3.57 4.48
N GLY A 87 -3.60 -4.79 4.84
CA GLY A 87 -3.43 -5.87 3.87
C GLY A 87 -4.73 -6.23 3.16
N LEU A 88 -5.85 -6.30 3.90
CA LEU A 88 -7.17 -6.54 3.30
C LEU A 88 -7.59 -5.42 2.34
N ALA A 89 -7.36 -4.16 2.72
CA ALA A 89 -7.71 -3.03 1.86
C ALA A 89 -6.81 -2.97 0.61
N GLY A 90 -5.53 -3.28 0.74
CA GLY A 90 -4.60 -3.40 -0.40
C GLY A 90 -5.09 -4.46 -1.40
N LEU A 91 -5.52 -5.64 -0.93
CA LEU A 91 -6.11 -6.68 -1.80
C LEU A 91 -7.42 -6.20 -2.45
N PHE A 92 -8.30 -5.57 -1.67
CA PHE A 92 -9.56 -5.04 -2.21
C PHE A 92 -9.29 -4.02 -3.33
N GLN A 93 -8.36 -3.09 -3.11
CA GLN A 93 -7.99 -2.10 -4.12
C GLN A 93 -7.41 -2.75 -5.38
N CYS A 94 -6.54 -3.74 -5.24
CA CYS A 94 -6.00 -4.51 -6.37
C CYS A 94 -7.09 -5.30 -7.10
N PHE A 95 -8.09 -5.82 -6.38
CA PHE A 95 -9.26 -6.46 -6.99
C PHE A 95 -10.04 -5.46 -7.85
N VAL A 96 -10.32 -4.25 -7.35
CA VAL A 96 -11.01 -3.19 -8.11
C VAL A 96 -10.22 -2.82 -9.36
N ILE A 97 -8.90 -2.60 -9.24
CA ILE A 97 -8.01 -2.32 -10.37
C ILE A 97 -8.04 -3.46 -11.39
N GLY A 98 -7.98 -4.71 -10.92
CA GLY A 98 -8.03 -5.90 -11.77
C GLY A 98 -9.34 -6.00 -12.57
N VAL A 99 -10.48 -5.83 -11.91
CA VAL A 99 -11.80 -5.83 -12.56
C VAL A 99 -11.91 -4.71 -13.60
N SER A 100 -11.49 -3.49 -13.24
CA SER A 100 -11.50 -2.35 -14.17
C SER A 100 -10.59 -2.58 -15.37
N SER A 101 -9.41 -3.15 -15.16
CA SER A 101 -8.46 -3.46 -16.25
C SER A 101 -9.01 -4.55 -17.18
N ILE A 102 -9.61 -5.62 -16.63
CA ILE A 102 -10.25 -6.69 -17.42
C ILE A 102 -11.42 -6.12 -18.22
N TYR A 103 -12.23 -5.26 -17.62
CA TYR A 103 -13.34 -4.59 -18.29
C TYR A 103 -12.84 -3.69 -19.44
N LEU A 104 -11.75 -2.95 -19.22
CA LEU A 104 -11.12 -2.14 -20.26
C LEU A 104 -10.61 -3.00 -21.44
N ILE A 105 -9.98 -4.15 -21.17
CA ILE A 105 -9.55 -5.11 -22.19
C ILE A 105 -10.78 -5.62 -22.97
N TYR A 106 -11.84 -6.02 -22.27
CA TYR A 106 -13.07 -6.49 -22.91
C TYR A 106 -13.66 -5.45 -23.86
N LEU A 107 -13.82 -4.20 -23.39
CA LEU A 107 -14.31 -3.10 -24.23
C LEU A 107 -13.41 -2.84 -25.45
N SER A 108 -12.10 -2.89 -25.24
CA SER A 108 -11.12 -2.65 -26.29
C SER A 108 -11.17 -3.74 -27.36
N VAL A 109 -11.24 -5.01 -26.97
CA VAL A 109 -11.41 -6.14 -27.89
C VAL A 109 -12.75 -6.04 -28.63
N TRP A 110 -13.83 -5.69 -27.94
CA TRP A 110 -15.13 -5.48 -28.57
C TRP A 110 -15.08 -4.39 -29.64
N ARG A 111 -14.42 -3.26 -29.37
CA ARG A 111 -14.21 -2.18 -30.34
C ARG A 111 -13.33 -2.59 -31.51
N LEU A 112 -12.31 -3.43 -31.30
CA LEU A 112 -11.48 -3.98 -32.38
C LEU A 112 -12.31 -4.83 -33.38
N LEU A 113 -13.27 -5.62 -32.86
CA LEU A 113 -14.07 -6.54 -33.67
C LEU A 113 -15.25 -5.86 -34.35
N ASN A 114 -15.89 -4.89 -33.69
CA ASN A 114 -17.15 -4.29 -34.17
C ASN A 114 -16.96 -2.86 -34.72
N GLY A 115 -15.77 -2.30 -34.58
CA GLY A 115 -15.52 -0.90 -34.87
C GLY A 115 -16.07 0.02 -33.75
N GLY A 116 -15.63 1.25 -33.72
CA GLY A 116 -16.13 2.28 -32.83
C GLY A 116 -15.52 3.63 -33.19
N ASN A 117 -16.31 4.69 -33.19
CA ASN A 117 -15.81 6.05 -33.41
C ASN A 117 -15.71 6.76 -32.09
N LEU A 118 -14.52 7.26 -31.78
CA LEU A 118 -14.31 8.20 -30.67
C LEU A 118 -14.78 9.59 -31.10
N GLN A 119 -15.79 10.11 -30.41
CA GLN A 119 -16.21 11.50 -30.61
C GLN A 119 -15.51 12.36 -29.55
N ALA A 120 -14.50 13.14 -29.98
CA ALA A 120 -13.87 14.12 -29.12
C ALA A 120 -14.59 15.46 -29.26
N LEU A 121 -15.27 15.90 -28.22
CA LEU A 121 -15.67 17.30 -28.08
C LEU A 121 -14.50 18.07 -27.45
N ASP A 122 -14.12 19.21 -28.05
CA ASP A 122 -12.94 20.01 -27.61
C ASP A 122 -12.98 20.34 -26.12
N LEU A 123 -14.15 20.62 -25.54
CA LEU A 123 -14.32 20.82 -24.10
C LEU A 123 -14.07 19.55 -23.28
N GLY A 124 -14.37 18.37 -23.82
CA GLY A 124 -14.06 17.09 -23.17
C GLY A 124 -12.56 16.89 -22.97
N ILE A 125 -11.76 17.27 -23.96
CA ILE A 125 -10.28 17.18 -23.90
C ILE A 125 -9.74 18.06 -22.77
N ILE A 126 -10.26 19.29 -22.57
CA ILE A 126 -9.84 20.18 -21.49
C ILE A 126 -10.09 19.53 -20.12
N VAL A 127 -11.26 18.93 -19.91
CA VAL A 127 -11.61 18.23 -18.66
C VAL A 127 -10.70 17.02 -18.43
N ILE A 128 -10.41 16.26 -19.49
CA ILE A 128 -9.48 15.09 -19.41
C ILE A 128 -8.08 15.56 -19.03
N VAL A 129 -7.54 16.58 -19.71
CA VAL A 129 -6.20 17.13 -19.42
C VAL A 129 -6.11 17.67 -17.99
N PHE A 130 -7.13 18.40 -17.54
CA PHE A 130 -7.22 18.86 -16.15
C PHE A 130 -7.22 17.67 -15.17
N SER A 131 -8.02 16.65 -15.42
CA SER A 131 -8.07 15.44 -14.60
C SER A 131 -6.71 14.72 -14.55
N ILE A 132 -5.99 14.61 -15.70
CA ILE A 132 -4.64 14.04 -15.76
C ILE A 132 -3.70 14.78 -14.82
N ILE A 133 -3.67 16.12 -14.87
CA ILE A 133 -2.77 16.93 -14.04
C ILE A 133 -3.07 16.71 -12.56
N VAL A 134 -4.34 16.80 -12.16
CA VAL A 134 -4.76 16.62 -10.77
C VAL A 134 -4.44 15.20 -10.27
N SER A 135 -4.81 14.18 -11.02
CA SER A 135 -4.54 12.77 -10.66
C SER A 135 -3.05 12.46 -10.61
N LEU A 136 -2.24 13.04 -11.50
CA LEU A 136 -0.77 12.86 -11.50
C LEU A 136 -0.12 13.47 -10.26
N LEU A 137 -0.51 14.68 -9.89
CA LEU A 137 -0.01 15.35 -8.69
C LEU A 137 -0.41 14.59 -7.43
N LEU A 138 -1.66 14.15 -7.37
CA LEU A 138 -2.19 13.36 -6.27
C LEU A 138 -1.48 12.00 -6.16
N ALA A 139 -1.35 11.26 -7.25
CA ALA A 139 -0.67 9.96 -7.29
C ALA A 139 0.78 10.07 -6.80
N ARG A 140 1.52 11.10 -7.24
CA ARG A 140 2.89 11.35 -6.79
C ARG A 140 2.96 11.66 -5.29
N TYR A 141 2.04 12.47 -4.80
CA TYR A 141 1.97 12.81 -3.38
C TYR A 141 1.65 11.58 -2.53
N ILE A 142 0.59 10.83 -2.89
CA ILE A 142 0.20 9.60 -2.18
C ILE A 142 1.37 8.60 -2.17
N ARG A 143 2.02 8.37 -3.32
CA ARG A 143 3.16 7.43 -3.43
C ARG A 143 4.33 7.84 -2.55
N ARG A 144 4.59 9.13 -2.42
CA ARG A 144 5.63 9.63 -1.50
C ARG A 144 5.28 9.28 -0.06
N ILE A 145 4.05 9.59 0.38
CA ILE A 145 3.61 9.30 1.75
C ILE A 145 3.52 7.80 2.00
N ALA A 146 3.06 7.01 1.01
CA ALA A 146 3.03 5.55 1.09
C ALA A 146 4.41 4.97 1.40
N LYS A 147 5.47 5.48 0.75
CA LYS A 147 6.86 5.06 1.01
C LYS A 147 7.37 5.54 2.37
N GLU A 148 7.03 6.77 2.79
CA GLU A 148 7.44 7.33 4.09
C GLU A 148 6.76 6.60 5.26
N THR A 149 5.58 6.03 5.06
CA THR A 149 4.75 5.40 6.10
C THR A 149 4.66 3.88 5.97
N GLU A 150 5.32 3.30 4.97
CA GLU A 150 5.25 1.88 4.61
C GLU A 150 3.80 1.37 4.45
N SER A 151 2.86 2.26 4.07
CA SER A 151 1.45 1.92 3.94
C SER A 151 1.14 1.27 2.59
N ILE A 152 0.70 0.01 2.63
CA ILE A 152 0.29 -0.75 1.44
C ILE A 152 -0.99 -0.19 0.83
N VAL A 153 -1.94 0.24 1.66
CA VAL A 153 -3.19 0.86 1.19
C VAL A 153 -2.92 2.13 0.39
N LEU A 154 -2.06 3.02 0.90
CA LEU A 154 -1.69 4.23 0.17
C LEU A 154 -0.90 3.90 -1.10
N ASN A 155 -0.07 2.85 -1.09
CA ASN A 155 0.62 2.42 -2.30
C ASN A 155 -0.37 1.93 -3.36
N ALA A 156 -1.37 1.13 -2.96
CA ALA A 156 -2.44 0.67 -3.84
C ALA A 156 -3.29 1.84 -4.37
N ASP A 157 -3.63 2.82 -3.51
CA ASP A 157 -4.35 4.03 -3.90
C ASP A 157 -3.57 4.85 -4.93
N SER A 158 -2.24 4.99 -4.73
CA SER A 158 -1.39 5.67 -5.71
C SER A 158 -1.33 4.97 -7.07
N LEU A 159 -1.37 3.63 -7.08
CA LEU A 159 -1.40 2.85 -8.31
C LEU A 159 -2.73 3.03 -9.05
N HIS A 160 -3.84 3.09 -8.32
CA HIS A 160 -5.15 3.38 -8.89
C HIS A 160 -5.17 4.73 -9.62
N TYR A 161 -4.71 5.82 -8.98
CA TYR A 161 -4.59 7.13 -9.64
C TYR A 161 -3.58 7.14 -10.80
N GLN A 162 -2.52 6.33 -10.76
CA GLN A 162 -1.63 6.16 -11.91
C GLN A 162 -2.33 5.47 -13.08
N PHE A 163 -3.20 4.50 -12.81
CA PHE A 163 -4.03 3.86 -13.85
C PHE A 163 -4.88 4.90 -14.57
N ASP A 164 -5.58 5.76 -13.83
CA ASP A 164 -6.39 6.83 -14.41
C ASP A 164 -5.57 7.78 -15.28
N VAL A 165 -4.40 8.17 -14.81
CA VAL A 165 -3.47 9.02 -15.57
C VAL A 165 -3.05 8.35 -16.87
N TYR A 166 -2.62 7.09 -16.85
CA TYR A 166 -2.15 6.37 -18.03
C TYR A 166 -3.28 6.12 -19.03
N THR A 167 -4.45 5.76 -18.53
CA THR A 167 -5.64 5.54 -19.38
C THR A 167 -6.06 6.86 -20.06
N ASN A 168 -6.13 7.96 -19.33
CA ASN A 168 -6.48 9.26 -19.88
C ASN A 168 -5.42 9.79 -20.85
N ILE A 169 -4.13 9.61 -20.59
CA ILE A 169 -3.04 9.95 -21.54
C ILE A 169 -3.18 9.08 -22.80
N GLY A 170 -3.43 7.78 -22.65
CA GLY A 170 -3.67 6.87 -23.77
C GLY A 170 -4.80 7.34 -24.67
N ILE A 171 -5.92 7.77 -24.07
CA ILE A 171 -7.07 8.34 -24.81
C ILE A 171 -6.65 9.59 -25.58
N VAL A 172 -5.93 10.54 -24.96
CA VAL A 172 -5.48 11.76 -25.64
C VAL A 172 -4.53 11.45 -26.79
N ILE A 173 -3.59 10.52 -26.60
CA ILE A 173 -2.67 10.08 -27.67
C ILE A 173 -3.46 9.42 -28.80
N ALA A 174 -4.36 8.49 -28.50
CA ALA A 174 -5.19 7.80 -29.47
C ALA A 174 -6.02 8.79 -30.31
N LEU A 175 -6.73 9.72 -29.64
CA LEU A 175 -7.51 10.76 -30.31
C LEU A 175 -6.64 11.64 -31.22
N THR A 176 -5.45 11.99 -30.78
CA THR A 176 -4.51 12.78 -31.57
C THR A 176 -4.08 12.04 -32.82
N ILE A 177 -3.71 10.75 -32.70
CA ILE A 177 -3.29 9.95 -33.86
C ILE A 177 -4.46 9.71 -34.83
N ILE A 178 -5.64 9.37 -34.30
CA ILE A 178 -6.84 9.14 -35.11
C ILE A 178 -7.18 10.38 -35.96
N LYS A 179 -7.05 11.59 -35.37
CA LYS A 179 -7.31 12.86 -36.08
C LYS A 179 -6.43 13.07 -37.32
N PHE A 180 -5.21 12.51 -37.35
CA PHE A 180 -4.28 12.64 -38.46
C PHE A 180 -4.21 11.44 -39.38
N THR A 181 -4.66 10.26 -38.94
CA THR A 181 -4.45 8.99 -39.68
C THR A 181 -5.73 8.22 -40.01
N ASP A 182 -6.86 8.59 -39.41
CA ASP A 182 -8.15 7.86 -39.43
C ASP A 182 -8.05 6.40 -38.91
N LEU A 183 -6.94 6.04 -38.22
CA LEU A 183 -6.69 4.68 -37.73
C LEU A 183 -7.37 4.44 -36.38
N ASN A 184 -8.65 4.12 -36.38
CA ASN A 184 -9.46 3.87 -35.17
C ASN A 184 -9.00 2.67 -34.34
N LEU A 185 -8.09 1.82 -34.84
CA LEU A 185 -7.55 0.65 -34.15
C LEU A 185 -6.54 1.04 -33.02
N ILE A 186 -6.01 2.24 -33.03
CA ILE A 186 -4.94 2.68 -32.12
C ILE A 186 -5.46 2.79 -30.68
N ASP A 187 -6.65 3.34 -30.47
CA ASP A 187 -7.25 3.49 -29.14
C ASP A 187 -7.40 2.14 -28.41
N PRO A 188 -8.06 1.12 -28.98
CA PRO A 188 -8.17 -0.18 -28.34
C PRO A 188 -6.81 -0.85 -28.04
N ILE A 189 -5.82 -0.71 -28.94
CA ILE A 189 -4.50 -1.30 -28.75
C ILE A 189 -3.78 -0.64 -27.57
N ILE A 190 -3.74 0.68 -27.51
CA ILE A 190 -3.14 1.43 -26.40
C ILE A 190 -3.84 1.06 -25.09
N SER A 191 -5.17 0.98 -25.08
CA SER A 191 -5.95 0.64 -23.88
C SER A 191 -5.63 -0.77 -23.37
N ILE A 192 -5.47 -1.76 -24.25
CA ILE A 192 -5.06 -3.12 -23.87
C ILE A 192 -3.65 -3.11 -23.26
N VAL A 193 -2.69 -2.42 -23.89
CA VAL A 193 -1.32 -2.34 -23.39
C VAL A 193 -1.28 -1.71 -22.00
N ILE A 194 -2.00 -0.60 -21.79
CA ILE A 194 -2.09 0.06 -20.50
C ILE A 194 -2.70 -0.89 -19.45
N ALA A 195 -3.82 -1.54 -19.76
CA ALA A 195 -4.49 -2.45 -18.83
C ALA A 195 -3.57 -3.62 -18.40
N VAL A 196 -2.82 -4.21 -19.32
CA VAL A 196 -1.85 -5.28 -19.02
C VAL A 196 -0.72 -4.77 -18.12
N LEU A 197 -0.16 -3.59 -18.41
CA LEU A 197 0.90 -2.99 -17.59
C LEU A 197 0.43 -2.72 -16.16
N ILE A 198 -0.81 -2.28 -15.99
CA ILE A 198 -1.40 -2.02 -14.67
C ILE A 198 -1.63 -3.31 -13.89
N ILE A 199 -2.18 -4.35 -14.51
CA ILE A 199 -2.34 -5.67 -13.87
C ILE A 199 -0.97 -6.18 -13.40
N TRP A 200 0.05 -6.02 -14.21
CA TRP A 200 1.40 -6.43 -13.82
C TRP A 200 1.93 -5.61 -12.63
N SER A 201 1.75 -4.30 -12.64
CA SER A 201 2.16 -3.43 -11.53
C SER A 201 1.40 -3.73 -10.23
N ALA A 202 0.13 -4.16 -10.32
CA ALA A 202 -0.67 -4.53 -9.16
C ALA A 202 -0.17 -5.81 -8.47
N LYS A 203 0.55 -6.70 -9.17
CA LYS A 203 1.07 -7.96 -8.64
C LYS A 203 1.89 -7.76 -7.36
N ASP A 204 2.77 -6.77 -7.34
CA ASP A 204 3.64 -6.51 -6.19
C ASP A 204 2.85 -6.09 -4.95
N ILE A 205 1.79 -5.31 -5.13
CA ILE A 205 0.90 -4.90 -4.04
C ILE A 205 0.09 -6.10 -3.52
N VAL A 206 -0.42 -6.95 -4.44
CA VAL A 206 -1.09 -8.20 -4.06
C VAL A 206 -0.16 -9.08 -3.22
N MET A 207 1.08 -9.29 -3.66
CA MET A 207 2.04 -10.10 -2.93
C MET A 207 2.40 -9.51 -1.57
N GLN A 208 2.59 -8.19 -1.47
CA GLN A 208 2.84 -7.52 -0.20
C GLN A 208 1.65 -7.65 0.75
N SER A 209 0.43 -7.46 0.25
CA SER A 209 -0.80 -7.61 1.04
C SER A 209 -0.98 -9.04 1.55
N LEU A 210 -0.75 -10.05 0.70
CA LEU A 210 -0.78 -11.46 1.08
C LEU A 210 0.30 -11.77 2.13
N ASN A 211 1.51 -11.25 1.96
CA ASN A 211 2.61 -11.44 2.90
C ASN A 211 2.25 -10.93 4.31
N ILE A 212 1.60 -9.76 4.42
CA ILE A 212 1.11 -9.26 5.72
C ILE A 212 0.05 -10.18 6.32
N LEU A 213 -0.89 -10.63 5.51
CA LEU A 213 -1.99 -11.49 6.00
C LEU A 213 -1.50 -12.88 6.42
N MET A 214 -0.46 -13.39 5.76
CA MET A 214 0.14 -14.70 6.01
C MET A 214 1.33 -14.66 6.99
N ASP A 215 1.56 -13.54 7.68
CA ASP A 215 2.62 -13.39 8.66
C ASP A 215 4.02 -13.71 8.09
N LYS A 216 4.30 -13.23 6.88
CA LYS A 216 5.63 -13.38 6.29
C LYS A 216 6.67 -12.69 7.16
N GLU A 217 7.83 -13.33 7.28
CA GLU A 217 9.01 -12.82 7.96
C GLU A 217 9.46 -11.45 7.44
N LEU A 218 10.07 -10.66 8.31
CA LEU A 218 10.67 -9.37 7.96
C LEU A 218 11.79 -9.56 6.92
N PRO A 219 12.21 -8.48 6.22
CA PRO A 219 13.32 -8.56 5.28
C PRO A 219 14.58 -9.15 5.91
N GLU A 220 15.35 -9.90 5.13
CA GLU A 220 16.56 -10.62 5.59
C GLU A 220 17.57 -9.68 6.27
N GLU A 221 17.70 -8.44 5.78
CA GLU A 221 18.58 -7.45 6.36
C GLU A 221 18.17 -7.06 7.79
N VAL A 222 16.83 -6.96 8.04
CA VAL A 222 16.29 -6.63 9.38
C VAL A 222 16.45 -7.82 10.32
N VAL A 223 16.24 -9.04 9.82
CA VAL A 223 16.43 -10.27 10.61
C VAL A 223 17.90 -10.40 11.02
N ALA A 224 18.83 -10.19 10.09
CA ALA A 224 20.27 -10.22 10.37
C ALA A 224 20.69 -9.17 11.40
N GLU A 225 20.13 -7.96 11.35
CA GLU A 225 20.39 -6.92 12.35
C GLU A 225 19.90 -7.32 13.75
N ILE A 226 18.71 -7.97 13.84
CA ILE A 226 18.18 -8.51 15.09
C ILE A 226 19.11 -9.61 15.64
N GLU A 227 19.56 -10.54 14.79
CA GLU A 227 20.47 -11.62 15.16
C GLU A 227 21.83 -11.07 15.67
N GLU A 228 22.35 -10.02 15.04
CA GLU A 228 23.57 -9.35 15.45
C GLU A 228 23.42 -8.72 16.84
N ILE A 229 22.31 -8.02 17.11
CA ILE A 229 22.03 -7.44 18.42
C ILE A 229 21.98 -8.53 19.49
N ILE A 230 21.22 -9.61 19.27
CA ILE A 230 21.07 -10.69 20.27
C ILE A 230 22.45 -11.34 20.57
N THR A 231 23.21 -11.64 19.51
CA THR A 231 24.48 -12.36 19.64
C THR A 231 25.56 -11.55 20.33
N ASN A 232 25.63 -10.25 20.08
CA ASN A 232 26.68 -9.38 20.59
C ASN A 232 26.32 -8.66 21.90
N HIS A 233 25.09 -8.81 22.40
CA HIS A 233 24.58 -8.05 23.54
C HIS A 233 25.39 -8.28 24.83
N ASN A 234 25.60 -9.54 25.22
CA ASN A 234 26.28 -9.87 26.48
C ASN A 234 26.90 -11.30 26.43
N PRO A 235 28.11 -11.52 26.98
CA PRO A 235 28.73 -12.86 27.04
C PRO A 235 27.93 -13.92 27.80
N GLU A 236 27.01 -13.56 28.67
CA GLU A 236 26.12 -14.47 29.36
C GLU A 236 24.98 -15.02 28.48
N VAL A 237 24.74 -14.39 27.33
CA VAL A 237 23.91 -14.89 26.24
C VAL A 237 24.73 -15.91 25.45
N ARG A 238 24.33 -17.19 25.49
CA ARG A 238 25.07 -18.28 24.86
C ARG A 238 24.65 -18.51 23.43
N SER A 239 23.37 -18.43 23.15
CA SER A 239 22.77 -18.60 21.82
C SER A 239 21.34 -18.10 21.83
N PHE A 240 20.73 -18.10 20.65
CA PHE A 240 19.29 -17.91 20.51
C PHE A 240 18.72 -18.96 19.57
N HIS A 241 17.39 -19.15 19.58
CA HIS A 241 16.68 -20.03 18.65
C HIS A 241 15.22 -19.60 18.52
N LYS A 242 14.51 -20.20 17.58
CA LYS A 242 13.10 -19.94 17.30
C LYS A 242 12.79 -18.44 17.03
N LEU A 243 13.74 -17.71 16.45
CA LEU A 243 13.47 -16.35 16.02
C LEU A 243 12.34 -16.40 14.98
N ARG A 244 11.30 -15.63 15.24
CA ARG A 244 10.14 -15.44 14.37
C ARG A 244 9.83 -13.97 14.31
N THR A 245 9.64 -13.49 13.12
CA THR A 245 9.29 -12.10 12.89
C THR A 245 8.07 -12.03 12.00
N ARG A 246 7.28 -11.00 12.14
CA ARG A 246 6.14 -10.73 11.24
C ARG A 246 5.77 -9.26 11.25
N ASN A 247 5.09 -8.83 10.19
CA ASN A 247 4.57 -7.48 10.09
C ASN A 247 3.04 -7.48 10.20
N ALA A 248 2.49 -6.61 11.02
CA ALA A 248 1.04 -6.37 11.09
C ALA A 248 0.76 -4.87 10.90
N GLY A 249 0.69 -4.43 9.65
CA GLY A 249 0.58 -3.02 9.29
C GLY A 249 1.87 -2.27 9.63
N SER A 250 1.79 -1.29 10.51
CA SER A 250 2.94 -0.49 10.95
C SER A 250 3.72 -1.10 12.13
N VAL A 251 3.22 -2.18 12.74
CA VAL A 251 3.85 -2.84 13.90
C VAL A 251 4.59 -4.09 13.47
N LYS A 252 5.83 -4.24 13.91
CA LYS A 252 6.68 -5.41 13.70
C LYS A 252 6.70 -6.24 14.98
N PHE A 253 6.28 -7.51 14.88
CA PHE A 253 6.34 -8.46 15.98
C PHE A 253 7.59 -9.31 15.85
N ILE A 254 8.37 -9.40 16.94
CA ILE A 254 9.64 -10.14 17.01
C ILE A 254 9.57 -11.05 18.22
N GLU A 255 9.67 -12.34 18.01
CA GLU A 255 9.61 -13.36 19.05
C GLU A 255 10.83 -14.27 18.95
N PHE A 256 11.53 -14.52 20.06
CA PHE A 256 12.65 -15.45 20.08
C PHE A 256 12.90 -16.02 21.46
N HIS A 257 13.65 -17.10 21.50
CA HIS A 257 14.18 -17.70 22.71
C HIS A 257 15.66 -17.35 22.82
N VAL A 258 16.08 -16.89 23.99
CA VAL A 258 17.49 -16.63 24.31
C VAL A 258 17.98 -17.66 25.32
N VAL A 259 19.11 -18.29 25.03
CA VAL A 259 19.76 -19.23 25.95
C VAL A 259 20.79 -18.49 26.79
N MET A 260 20.60 -18.49 28.10
CA MET A 260 21.47 -17.80 29.07
C MET A 260 22.15 -18.78 30.00
N ASN A 261 23.26 -18.35 30.62
CA ASN A 261 23.99 -19.13 31.60
C ASN A 261 23.07 -19.52 32.77
N TYR A 262 22.91 -20.81 33.03
CA TYR A 262 22.05 -21.36 34.09
C TYR A 262 22.40 -20.87 35.52
N LYS A 263 23.63 -20.35 35.73
CA LYS A 263 24.08 -19.80 37.02
C LYS A 263 23.53 -18.41 37.27
N LEU A 264 22.93 -17.77 36.32
CA LEU A 264 22.31 -16.46 36.53
C LEU A 264 21.11 -16.56 37.47
N THR A 265 20.95 -15.57 38.34
CA THR A 265 19.71 -15.43 39.10
C THR A 265 18.56 -15.06 38.16
N PHE A 266 17.34 -15.43 38.54
CA PHE A 266 16.14 -15.05 37.76
C PHE A 266 16.07 -13.54 37.48
N VAL A 267 16.38 -12.72 38.51
CA VAL A 267 16.38 -11.25 38.36
C VAL A 267 17.39 -10.82 37.30
N LYS A 268 18.62 -11.38 37.30
CA LYS A 268 19.66 -10.99 36.34
C LYS A 268 19.35 -11.43 34.93
N SER A 269 18.79 -12.62 34.77
CA SER A 269 18.38 -13.08 33.43
C SER A 269 17.22 -12.24 32.86
N HIS A 270 16.29 -11.81 33.72
CA HIS A 270 15.20 -10.91 33.33
C HIS A 270 15.73 -9.53 32.91
N GLU A 271 16.65 -8.93 33.70
CA GLU A 271 17.28 -7.65 33.33
C GLU A 271 17.96 -7.71 31.97
N LEU A 272 18.73 -8.77 31.69
CA LEU A 272 19.39 -8.95 30.39
C LEU A 272 18.38 -9.10 29.26
N ALA A 273 17.27 -9.82 29.46
CA ALA A 273 16.22 -9.96 28.48
C ALA A 273 15.56 -8.59 28.16
N GLU A 274 15.26 -7.81 29.20
CA GLU A 274 14.71 -6.46 29.05
C GLU A 274 15.68 -5.50 28.33
N ASP A 275 16.98 -5.64 28.56
CA ASP A 275 17.98 -4.81 27.89
C ASP A 275 18.09 -5.15 26.41
N ILE A 276 18.02 -6.46 26.02
CA ILE A 276 17.94 -6.89 24.62
C ILE A 276 16.67 -6.34 23.95
N ILE A 277 15.51 -6.43 24.61
CA ILE A 277 14.25 -5.89 24.10
C ILE A 277 14.41 -4.40 23.77
N LYS A 278 14.90 -3.61 24.71
CA LYS A 278 15.10 -2.16 24.51
C LYS A 278 16.08 -1.84 23.40
N GLU A 279 17.14 -2.62 23.27
CA GLU A 279 18.12 -2.41 22.18
C GLU A 279 17.50 -2.68 20.81
N ILE A 280 16.74 -3.77 20.66
CA ILE A 280 16.02 -4.08 19.42
C ILE A 280 14.97 -3.00 19.12
N GLU A 281 14.15 -2.58 20.10
CA GLU A 281 13.13 -1.55 19.90
C GLU A 281 13.71 -0.17 19.57
N ALA A 282 14.92 0.12 20.06
CA ALA A 282 15.63 1.36 19.72
C ALA A 282 16.14 1.37 18.27
N VAL A 283 16.54 0.22 17.73
CA VAL A 283 17.08 0.06 16.37
C VAL A 283 15.96 -0.18 15.36
N ILE A 284 14.97 -1.01 15.72
CA ILE A 284 13.84 -1.37 14.85
C ILE A 284 12.60 -0.60 15.28
N PRO A 285 12.26 0.51 14.64
CA PRO A 285 11.13 1.34 15.05
C PRO A 285 9.79 0.62 14.89
N ASN A 286 8.85 0.89 15.80
CA ASN A 286 7.52 0.28 15.89
C ASN A 286 7.56 -1.25 16.02
N SER A 287 8.54 -1.79 16.74
CA SER A 287 8.61 -3.20 17.08
C SER A 287 7.97 -3.48 18.46
N GLU A 288 7.40 -4.66 18.59
CA GLU A 288 6.94 -5.28 19.83
C GLU A 288 7.72 -6.59 19.97
N VAL A 289 8.58 -6.66 20.99
CA VAL A 289 9.53 -7.76 21.16
C VAL A 289 9.12 -8.64 22.34
N THR A 290 9.06 -9.95 22.12
CA THR A 290 8.80 -10.96 23.15
C THR A 290 9.98 -11.91 23.22
N VAL A 291 10.54 -12.05 24.43
CA VAL A 291 11.70 -12.92 24.68
C VAL A 291 11.33 -14.00 25.67
N HIS A 292 11.61 -15.26 25.31
CA HIS A 292 11.60 -16.39 26.22
C HIS A 292 13.03 -16.71 26.62
N VAL A 293 13.28 -16.86 27.95
CA VAL A 293 14.62 -17.16 28.48
C VAL A 293 14.72 -18.63 28.78
N ASP A 294 15.65 -19.33 28.13
CA ASP A 294 16.00 -20.71 28.38
C ASP A 294 17.37 -20.79 29.08
N PRO A 295 17.55 -21.65 30.09
CA PRO A 295 18.87 -21.92 30.66
C PRO A 295 19.72 -22.76 29.69
N ASP A 296 21.05 -22.54 29.68
CA ASP A 296 21.96 -23.45 29.04
C ASP A 296 21.95 -24.81 29.78
N LYS A 297 22.47 -25.86 29.15
CA LYS A 297 22.38 -27.22 29.70
C LYS A 297 22.96 -27.29 31.13
N HIS A 298 22.12 -27.62 32.10
CA HIS A 298 22.60 -28.00 33.43
C HIS A 298 23.28 -29.40 33.31
N PRO A 299 24.47 -29.60 33.92
CA PRO A 299 25.18 -30.87 33.82
C PRO A 299 24.38 -32.12 34.27
N ASP A 300 23.38 -31.90 35.16
CA ASP A 300 22.56 -32.95 35.73
C ASP A 300 21.29 -33.33 34.94
N TYR A 301 21.02 -32.67 33.80
CA TYR A 301 19.85 -32.92 32.93
C TYR A 301 20.25 -33.27 31.49
N SER A 302 21.43 -33.84 31.28
CA SER A 302 21.90 -34.34 29.97
C SER A 302 21.35 -35.71 29.63
#